data_9881283a51c1f269b511f277a733995f
#
_entry.id   9881283a51c1f269b511f277a733995f
#
_cell.length_a   1.000
_cell.length_b   1.000
_cell.length_c   1.000
_cell.angle_alpha   90.00
_cell.angle_beta   90.00
_cell.angle_gamma   90.00
#
_symmetry.space_group_name_H-M   'P 1'
#
loop_
_entity.id
_entity.type
_entity.pdbx_description
1 polymer ?
#
loop_
_entity_poly.entity_id
_entity_poly.type
_entity_poly.pdbx_seq_one_letter_code
_entity_poly.pdbx_strand_id
1 'polypeptide(L)'
;MAVLCVLVLIAPSAYVVQEPGPTQDVLGKVEGKQVIDVSGVKTHKDSGKLLLVTVNASGVPGYPVTNAQALLAWANPKATVIPQEAVFPVGQSAKDYAKESNKEMSSSQSAAATAAKRFLKAHGYDVSGMKVSMHVDDIGGPSAGM
;
A
#
# COMPACT_ATOMS: atom_id res chain seq x y z
N MET A 1 8.59 -38.28 13.42
CA MET A 1 9.45 -37.11 13.19
C MET A 1 9.02 -36.33 11.94
N ALA A 2 8.82 -36.93 10.75
CA ALA A 2 8.43 -36.22 9.53
C ALA A 2 7.09 -35.45 9.66
N VAL A 3 6.07 -36.04 10.26
CA VAL A 3 4.77 -35.40 10.48
C VAL A 3 4.90 -34.16 11.36
N LEU A 4 5.71 -34.22 12.41
CA LEU A 4 5.92 -33.07 13.30
C LEU A 4 6.65 -31.92 12.58
N CYS A 5 7.63 -32.22 11.73
CA CYS A 5 8.30 -31.21 10.91
C CYS A 5 7.31 -30.52 9.94
N VAL A 6 6.43 -31.29 9.31
CA VAL A 6 5.41 -30.73 8.41
C VAL A 6 4.46 -29.81 9.17
N LEU A 7 3.98 -30.21 10.35
CA LEU A 7 3.10 -29.39 11.18
C LEU A 7 3.77 -28.08 11.60
N VAL A 8 5.05 -28.09 11.97
CA VAL A 8 5.80 -26.87 12.31
C VAL A 8 5.94 -25.95 11.10
N LEU A 9 6.17 -26.48 9.90
CA LEU A 9 6.33 -25.68 8.69
C LEU A 9 5.02 -25.03 8.24
N ILE A 10 3.87 -25.68 8.47
CA ILE A 10 2.54 -25.15 8.11
C ILE A 10 2.01 -24.18 9.17
N ALA A 11 2.53 -24.26 10.41
CA ALA A 11 2.06 -23.38 11.47
C ALA A 11 2.24 -21.90 11.12
N PRO A 12 1.33 -21.02 11.58
CA PRO A 12 1.45 -19.59 11.36
C PRO A 12 2.73 -19.05 12.01
N SER A 13 3.38 -18.16 11.30
CA SER A 13 4.63 -17.51 11.70
C SER A 13 4.34 -16.19 12.43
N ALA A 14 5.19 -15.83 13.37
CA ALA A 14 5.18 -14.53 14.05
C ALA A 14 6.08 -13.49 13.33
N TYR A 15 6.24 -13.63 12.02
CA TYR A 15 7.05 -12.71 11.22
C TYR A 15 6.22 -12.02 10.14
N VAL A 16 6.63 -10.79 9.83
CA VAL A 16 6.18 -10.02 8.66
C VAL A 16 7.22 -10.18 7.57
N VAL A 17 6.77 -10.53 6.38
CA VAL A 17 7.60 -10.63 5.17
C VAL A 17 7.26 -9.44 4.29
N GLN A 18 8.26 -8.64 3.95
CA GLN A 18 8.15 -7.51 3.04
C GLN A 18 8.92 -7.82 1.76
N GLU A 19 8.28 -7.65 0.62
CA GLU A 19 8.87 -7.86 -0.69
C GLU A 19 8.60 -6.65 -1.59
N PRO A 20 9.47 -6.34 -2.58
CA PRO A 20 9.19 -5.33 -3.57
C PRO A 20 7.89 -5.63 -4.30
N GLY A 21 6.97 -4.68 -4.29
CA GLY A 21 5.75 -4.75 -5.06
C GLY A 21 5.94 -4.27 -6.52
N PRO A 22 4.88 -4.31 -7.33
CA PRO A 22 4.93 -3.80 -8.69
C PRO A 22 5.18 -2.29 -8.72
N THR A 23 5.91 -1.85 -9.72
CA THR A 23 6.09 -0.43 -10.03
C THR A 23 5.05 0.00 -11.05
N GLN A 24 4.39 1.13 -10.83
CA GLN A 24 3.34 1.63 -11.69
C GLN A 24 3.62 3.07 -12.11
N ASP A 25 3.49 3.36 -13.40
CA ASP A 25 3.58 4.73 -13.90
C ASP A 25 2.23 5.44 -13.71
N VAL A 26 2.19 6.39 -12.77
CA VAL A 26 0.95 7.10 -12.44
C VAL A 26 0.57 8.17 -13.47
N LEU A 27 1.48 8.55 -14.39
CA LEU A 27 1.16 9.39 -15.55
C LEU A 27 0.64 8.56 -16.73
N GLY A 28 0.74 7.24 -16.64
CA GLY A 28 0.30 6.30 -17.64
C GLY A 28 -1.16 5.87 -17.49
N LYS A 29 -1.48 4.77 -18.15
CA LYS A 29 -2.79 4.12 -18.09
C LYS A 29 -2.66 2.76 -17.41
N VAL A 30 -3.63 2.44 -16.55
CA VAL A 30 -3.80 1.13 -15.94
C VAL A 30 -5.11 0.56 -16.42
N GLU A 31 -5.10 -0.64 -16.97
CA GLU A 31 -6.27 -1.30 -17.55
C GLU A 31 -7.05 -0.41 -18.54
N GLY A 32 -6.32 0.45 -19.27
CA GLY A 32 -6.92 1.37 -20.26
C GLY A 32 -7.45 2.68 -19.68
N LYS A 33 -7.51 2.84 -18.37
CA LYS A 33 -7.92 4.07 -17.68
C LYS A 33 -6.69 4.89 -17.26
N GLN A 34 -6.78 6.19 -17.40
CA GLN A 34 -5.75 7.10 -16.92
C GLN A 34 -5.75 7.13 -15.38
N VAL A 35 -4.58 6.98 -14.76
CA VAL A 35 -4.47 6.97 -13.28
C VAL A 35 -4.73 8.36 -12.71
N ILE A 36 -4.23 9.40 -13.40
CA ILE A 36 -4.51 10.79 -13.07
C ILE A 36 -5.34 11.38 -14.20
N ASP A 37 -6.59 11.70 -13.94
CA ASP A 37 -7.47 12.44 -14.85
C ASP A 37 -7.64 13.88 -14.36
N VAL A 38 -7.35 14.84 -15.24
CA VAL A 38 -7.46 16.27 -14.92
C VAL A 38 -8.48 16.90 -15.85
N SER A 39 -9.57 17.38 -15.27
CA SER A 39 -10.63 18.06 -16.01
C SER A 39 -10.74 19.54 -15.60
N GLY A 40 -11.26 20.38 -16.50
CA GLY A 40 -11.54 21.79 -16.23
C GLY A 40 -10.36 22.76 -16.38
N VAL A 41 -9.15 22.27 -16.63
CA VAL A 41 -7.96 23.10 -16.90
C VAL A 41 -7.18 22.56 -18.08
N LYS A 42 -6.41 23.45 -18.72
CA LYS A 42 -5.51 23.03 -19.81
C LYS A 42 -4.34 22.24 -19.24
N THR A 43 -4.17 21.01 -19.68
CA THR A 43 -3.07 20.15 -19.30
C THR A 43 -1.95 20.21 -20.35
N HIS A 44 -0.72 20.02 -19.91
CA HIS A 44 0.45 19.85 -20.78
C HIS A 44 0.80 18.37 -20.87
N LYS A 45 1.20 17.92 -22.08
CA LYS A 45 1.74 16.57 -22.24
C LYS A 45 3.15 16.56 -21.67
N ASP A 46 3.38 15.68 -20.71
CA ASP A 46 4.70 15.37 -20.22
C ASP A 46 5.25 14.13 -20.91
N SER A 47 6.56 14.09 -21.16
CA SER A 47 7.26 12.92 -21.70
C SER A 47 7.96 12.10 -20.61
N GLY A 48 7.86 12.54 -19.35
CA GLY A 48 8.42 11.86 -18.20
C GLY A 48 7.58 10.67 -17.70
N LYS A 49 8.12 9.94 -16.74
CA LYS A 49 7.41 8.89 -15.98
C LYS A 49 7.45 9.23 -14.51
N LEU A 50 6.33 9.08 -13.83
CA LEU A 50 6.25 9.17 -12.38
C LEU A 50 5.90 7.79 -11.83
N LEU A 51 6.91 7.10 -11.29
CA LEU A 51 6.77 5.73 -10.83
C LEU A 51 6.33 5.68 -9.37
N LEU A 52 5.17 5.07 -9.13
CA LEU A 52 4.73 4.64 -7.81
C LEU A 52 5.40 3.31 -7.49
N VAL A 53 6.12 3.27 -6.39
CA VAL A 53 6.77 2.04 -5.86
C VAL A 53 5.92 1.52 -4.74
N THR A 54 5.64 0.22 -4.75
CA THR A 54 4.87 -0.44 -3.71
C THR A 54 5.69 -1.51 -2.99
N VAL A 55 5.27 -1.85 -1.79
CA VAL A 55 5.82 -2.94 -0.99
C VAL A 55 4.68 -3.89 -0.65
N ASN A 56 4.85 -5.17 -0.96
CA ASN A 56 3.95 -6.22 -0.51
C ASN A 56 4.35 -6.64 0.91
N ALA A 57 3.42 -6.57 1.85
CA ALA A 57 3.62 -7.02 3.21
C ALA A 57 2.67 -8.19 3.52
N SER A 58 3.24 -9.32 3.92
CA SER A 58 2.52 -10.51 4.37
C SER A 58 2.91 -10.82 5.81
N GLY A 59 2.07 -11.54 6.56
CA GLY A 59 2.29 -11.74 8.00
C GLY A 59 1.76 -10.58 8.86
N VAL A 60 1.00 -9.66 8.27
CA VAL A 60 0.29 -8.60 8.99
C VAL A 60 -0.96 -9.17 9.69
N PRO A 61 -1.54 -8.51 10.69
CA PRO A 61 -2.77 -8.95 11.33
C PRO A 61 -3.89 -9.21 10.30
N GLY A 62 -4.43 -10.44 10.29
CA GLY A 62 -5.42 -10.90 9.33
C GLY A 62 -4.86 -11.62 8.09
N TYR A 63 -3.58 -11.54 7.81
CA TYR A 63 -2.92 -12.17 6.67
C TYR A 63 -1.64 -12.91 7.12
N PRO A 64 -1.78 -14.01 7.88
CA PRO A 64 -0.62 -14.73 8.40
C PRO A 64 0.18 -15.39 7.29
N VAL A 65 1.49 -15.50 7.50
CA VAL A 65 2.39 -16.34 6.70
C VAL A 65 2.73 -17.59 7.48
N THR A 66 3.06 -18.68 6.81
CA THR A 66 3.54 -19.91 7.44
C THR A 66 5.03 -19.80 7.77
N ASN A 67 5.50 -20.65 8.70
CA ASN A 67 6.93 -20.73 9.00
C ASN A 67 7.75 -21.12 7.75
N ALA A 68 7.23 -21.98 6.88
CA ALA A 68 7.88 -22.31 5.61
C ALA A 68 8.06 -21.09 4.71
N GLN A 69 7.03 -20.24 4.58
CA GLN A 69 7.11 -19.01 3.80
C GLN A 69 8.11 -18.01 4.39
N ALA A 70 8.12 -17.85 5.70
CA ALA A 70 9.09 -17.00 6.38
C ALA A 70 10.53 -17.47 6.17
N LEU A 71 10.78 -18.79 6.23
CA LEU A 71 12.10 -19.38 5.96
C LEU A 71 12.52 -19.18 4.50
N LEU A 72 11.60 -19.36 3.54
CA LEU A 72 11.89 -19.12 2.12
C LEU A 72 12.17 -17.64 1.86
N ALA A 73 11.44 -16.74 2.50
CA ALA A 73 11.68 -15.31 2.41
C ALA A 73 13.06 -14.92 2.97
N TRP A 74 13.51 -15.57 4.03
CA TRP A 74 14.85 -15.36 4.59
C TRP A 74 15.97 -15.74 3.62
N ALA A 75 15.74 -16.72 2.75
CA ALA A 75 16.68 -17.12 1.70
C ALA A 75 16.60 -16.17 0.47
N ASN A 76 15.60 -15.31 0.38
CA ASN A 76 15.42 -14.38 -0.72
C ASN A 76 16.12 -13.04 -0.42
N PRO A 77 17.16 -12.64 -1.18
CA PRO A 77 17.88 -11.38 -0.93
C PRO A 77 17.05 -10.12 -1.18
N LYS A 78 15.88 -10.25 -1.81
CA LYS A 78 14.96 -9.13 -2.05
C LYS A 78 13.86 -9.00 -1.00
N ALA A 79 13.73 -10.00 -0.12
CA ALA A 79 12.75 -9.99 0.96
C ALA A 79 13.38 -9.52 2.26
N THR A 80 12.56 -8.85 3.08
CA THR A 80 12.91 -8.50 4.46
C THR A 80 11.97 -9.23 5.40
N VAL A 81 12.50 -9.92 6.39
CA VAL A 81 11.73 -10.65 7.40
C VAL A 81 11.93 -9.97 8.75
N ILE A 82 10.84 -9.49 9.33
CA ILE A 82 10.83 -8.70 10.57
C ILE A 82 9.91 -9.39 11.59
N PRO A 83 10.28 -9.48 12.87
CA PRO A 83 9.35 -9.97 13.89
C PRO A 83 8.06 -9.13 13.90
N GLN A 84 6.89 -9.79 13.95
CA GLN A 84 5.60 -9.12 13.90
C GLN A 84 5.44 -8.10 15.06
N GLU A 85 5.93 -8.42 16.23
CA GLU A 85 5.93 -7.57 17.42
C GLU A 85 6.75 -6.28 17.29
N ALA A 86 7.71 -6.24 16.36
CA ALA A 86 8.49 -5.03 16.08
C ALA A 86 7.73 -4.02 15.20
N VAL A 87 6.68 -4.46 14.52
CA VAL A 87 5.90 -3.64 13.58
C VAL A 87 4.49 -3.37 14.09
N PHE A 88 3.89 -4.34 14.78
CA PHE A 88 2.52 -4.26 15.27
C PHE A 88 2.47 -4.45 16.79
N PRO A 89 1.59 -3.72 17.49
CA PRO A 89 1.32 -3.95 18.92
C PRO A 89 0.88 -5.40 19.16
N VAL A 90 1.35 -5.96 20.25
CA VAL A 90 0.95 -7.32 20.66
C VAL A 90 -0.56 -7.41 20.81
N GLY A 91 -1.19 -8.38 20.15
CA GLY A 91 -2.63 -8.61 20.21
C GLY A 91 -3.47 -7.71 19.30
N GLN A 92 -2.86 -6.94 18.39
CA GLN A 92 -3.61 -6.17 17.41
C GLN A 92 -4.42 -7.10 16.50
N SER A 93 -5.74 -6.87 16.45
CA SER A 93 -6.63 -7.66 15.59
C SER A 93 -6.57 -7.17 14.13
N ALA A 94 -6.98 -8.03 13.19
CA ALA A 94 -7.12 -7.67 11.77
C ALA A 94 -8.06 -6.46 11.58
N LYS A 95 -9.12 -6.37 12.39
CA LYS A 95 -10.09 -5.27 12.34
C LYS A 95 -9.47 -3.95 12.80
N ASP A 96 -8.67 -3.97 13.86
CA ASP A 96 -7.99 -2.78 14.37
C ASP A 96 -6.94 -2.29 13.38
N TYR A 97 -6.16 -3.22 12.82
CA TYR A 97 -5.20 -2.92 11.76
C TYR A 97 -5.89 -2.28 10.53
N ALA A 98 -6.97 -2.87 10.04
CA ALA A 98 -7.71 -2.32 8.89
C ALA A 98 -8.29 -0.92 9.20
N LYS A 99 -8.81 -0.72 10.42
CA LYS A 99 -9.35 0.59 10.86
C LYS A 99 -8.24 1.65 10.91
N GLU A 100 -7.09 1.31 11.46
CA GLU A 100 -5.95 2.21 11.56
C GLU A 100 -5.39 2.56 10.17
N SER A 101 -5.21 1.56 9.31
CA SER A 101 -4.77 1.74 7.92
C SER A 101 -5.71 2.65 7.13
N ASN A 102 -7.02 2.47 7.25
CA ASN A 102 -8.02 3.33 6.62
C ASN A 102 -7.96 4.77 7.17
N LYS A 103 -7.73 4.95 8.47
CA LYS A 103 -7.57 6.26 9.08
C LYS A 103 -6.31 6.97 8.56
N GLU A 104 -5.20 6.25 8.48
CA GLU A 104 -3.94 6.78 7.95
C GLU A 104 -4.08 7.18 6.48
N MET A 105 -4.73 6.36 5.66
CA MET A 105 -5.02 6.66 4.27
C MET A 105 -5.84 7.95 4.14
N SER A 106 -6.94 8.06 4.90
CA SER A 106 -7.79 9.26 4.90
C SER A 106 -7.03 10.51 5.34
N SER A 107 -6.17 10.39 6.35
CA SER A 107 -5.30 11.47 6.82
C SER A 107 -4.29 11.89 5.73
N SER A 108 -3.66 10.92 5.07
CA SER A 108 -2.71 11.16 3.98
C SER A 108 -3.36 11.88 2.80
N GLN A 109 -4.57 11.46 2.42
CA GLN A 109 -5.34 12.11 1.35
C GLN A 109 -5.68 13.57 1.71
N SER A 110 -6.12 13.82 2.94
CA SER A 110 -6.42 15.17 3.44
C SER A 110 -5.18 16.06 3.46
N ALA A 111 -4.04 15.52 3.91
CA ALA A 111 -2.76 16.23 3.91
C ALA A 111 -2.29 16.57 2.50
N ALA A 112 -2.39 15.63 1.56
CA ALA A 112 -2.04 15.85 0.15
C ALA A 112 -2.92 16.92 -0.49
N ALA A 113 -4.24 16.88 -0.26
CA ALA A 113 -5.18 17.89 -0.75
C ALA A 113 -4.84 19.29 -0.21
N THR A 114 -4.49 19.37 1.07
CA THR A 114 -4.08 20.63 1.71
C THR A 114 -2.77 21.16 1.14
N ALA A 115 -1.78 20.28 0.93
CA ALA A 115 -0.50 20.64 0.33
C ALA A 115 -0.68 21.16 -1.11
N ALA A 116 -1.51 20.47 -1.92
CA ALA A 116 -1.82 20.89 -3.28
C ALA A 116 -2.47 22.29 -3.32
N LYS A 117 -3.47 22.53 -2.45
CA LYS A 117 -4.10 23.86 -2.36
C LYS A 117 -3.14 24.96 -1.96
N ARG A 118 -2.23 24.68 -0.98
CA ARG A 118 -1.22 25.65 -0.56
C ARG A 118 -0.24 25.98 -1.71
N PHE A 119 0.20 24.95 -2.43
CA PHE A 119 1.08 25.12 -3.58
C PHE A 119 0.43 25.98 -4.66
N LEU A 120 -0.81 25.67 -5.06
CA LEU A 120 -1.54 26.42 -6.07
C LEU A 120 -1.76 27.88 -5.64
N LYS A 121 -2.16 28.11 -4.40
CA LYS A 121 -2.32 29.46 -3.85
C LYS A 121 -1.01 30.28 -3.89
N ALA A 122 0.11 29.65 -3.54
CA ALA A 122 1.42 30.29 -3.57
C ALA A 122 1.86 30.68 -5.00
N HIS A 123 1.34 30.00 -6.02
CA HIS A 123 1.59 30.28 -7.44
C HIS A 123 0.50 31.16 -8.10
N GLY A 124 -0.34 31.80 -7.29
CA GLY A 124 -1.34 32.77 -7.78
C GLY A 124 -2.62 32.19 -8.33
N TYR A 125 -2.87 30.89 -8.14
CA TYR A 125 -4.14 30.28 -8.55
C TYR A 125 -5.23 30.51 -7.51
N ASP A 126 -6.45 30.83 -7.97
CA ASP A 126 -7.62 30.89 -7.10
C ASP A 126 -8.07 29.48 -6.73
N VAL A 127 -8.05 29.18 -5.43
CA VAL A 127 -8.43 27.87 -4.86
C VAL A 127 -9.71 27.94 -4.03
N SER A 128 -10.42 29.07 -4.02
CA SER A 128 -11.58 29.31 -3.15
C SER A 128 -12.75 28.37 -3.42
N GLY A 129 -12.94 27.96 -4.67
CA GLY A 129 -13.97 27.01 -5.10
C GLY A 129 -13.50 25.57 -5.29
N MET A 130 -12.23 25.28 -5.05
CA MET A 130 -11.64 23.97 -5.36
C MET A 130 -12.06 22.90 -4.37
N LYS A 131 -12.85 21.93 -4.83
CA LYS A 131 -13.09 20.67 -4.13
C LYS A 131 -12.06 19.65 -4.62
N VAL A 132 -11.24 19.14 -3.71
CA VAL A 132 -10.31 18.04 -4.01
C VAL A 132 -10.95 16.77 -3.45
N SER A 133 -11.35 15.86 -4.31
CA SER A 133 -11.73 14.50 -3.95
C SER A 133 -10.69 13.56 -4.54
N MET A 134 -10.07 12.73 -3.70
CA MET A 134 -9.26 11.61 -4.16
C MET A 134 -10.12 10.35 -4.08
N HIS A 135 -10.33 9.72 -5.22
CA HIS A 135 -10.84 8.36 -5.30
C HIS A 135 -9.61 7.45 -5.39
N VAL A 136 -9.42 6.64 -4.39
CA VAL A 136 -8.57 5.46 -4.51
C VAL A 136 -9.51 4.36 -5.00
N ASP A 137 -9.52 4.12 -6.30
CA ASP A 137 -10.08 2.86 -6.80
C ASP A 137 -9.27 1.76 -6.14
N ASP A 138 -9.97 0.79 -5.56
CA ASP A 138 -9.40 -0.38 -4.90
C ASP A 138 -8.37 -1.01 -5.85
N ILE A 139 -7.10 -0.76 -5.59
CA ILE A 139 -6.01 -1.44 -6.28
C ILE A 139 -6.08 -2.86 -5.74
N GLY A 140 -6.81 -3.71 -6.51
CA GLY A 140 -7.14 -5.07 -6.14
C GLY A 140 -5.97 -5.81 -5.51
N GLY A 141 -5.90 -5.72 -4.20
CA GLY A 141 -5.16 -6.66 -3.39
C GLY A 141 -6.00 -7.93 -3.27
N PRO A 142 -5.39 -9.08 -2.97
CA PRO A 142 -6.09 -10.36 -2.85
C PRO A 142 -7.15 -10.43 -1.74
N SER A 143 -7.55 -9.31 -1.16
CA SER A 143 -8.56 -9.18 -0.10
C SER A 143 -9.96 -8.81 -0.58
N ALA A 144 -10.20 -8.63 -1.88
CA ALA A 144 -11.52 -8.30 -2.42
C ALA A 144 -12.38 -9.54 -2.73
N GLY A 145 -12.05 -10.70 -2.19
CA GLY A 145 -12.78 -11.92 -2.49
C GLY A 145 -12.58 -13.04 -1.47
N MET A 146 -12.98 -12.83 -0.24
CA MET A 146 -13.40 -13.92 0.68
C MET A 146 -14.41 -13.37 1.69
#